data_af0ee9aa98e586970df0c4af81b145d8
#
_entry.id   af0ee9aa98e586970df0c4af81b145d8
#
_cell.length_a   1.000
_cell.length_b   1.000
_cell.length_c   1.000
_cell.angle_alpha   90.00
_cell.angle_beta   90.00
_cell.angle_gamma   90.00
#
_symmetry.space_group_name_H-M   'P 1'
#
loop_
_entity.id
_entity.type
_entity.pdbx_description
1 polymer ?
#
loop_
_entity_poly.entity_id
_entity_poly.type
_entity_poly.pdbx_seq_one_letter_code
_entity_poly.pdbx_strand_id
1 'polypeptide(L)'
;KGPTGCGKTRFVEHMAARLQRPLVTVSCHDDLTAADLVGRYLIGDGNTVWIDGPLARAVRQGAICYLDEVVEARKDTTVVLHPLADDRRQLPIERTGELLQAPPEFMLVVSYNPGYQNLLKSLKPSTRQRFVALGFDYPVPEVERRIIVAESGVGEALATRLVKLASALRRLTDQDLEETVSTRLLVVAARLVASGLPELAASR
;
A
#
# COMPACT_ATOMS: atom_id res chain seq x y z
N LYS A 1 -7.06 5.49 -0.60
CA LYS A 1 -6.95 5.76 0.85
C LYS A 1 -7.95 4.92 1.63
N GLY A 2 -7.65 4.54 2.88
CA GLY A 2 -8.55 3.79 3.76
C GLY A 2 -7.81 3.15 4.92
N PRO A 3 -8.52 2.53 5.88
CA PRO A 3 -7.93 1.96 7.08
C PRO A 3 -6.95 0.83 6.78
N THR A 4 -6.14 0.46 7.78
CA THR A 4 -5.20 -0.66 7.68
C THR A 4 -5.96 -1.97 7.47
N GLY A 5 -5.44 -2.84 6.59
CA GLY A 5 -5.98 -4.18 6.37
C GLY A 5 -7.35 -4.24 5.69
N CYS A 6 -7.82 -3.15 5.05
CA CYS A 6 -9.06 -3.12 4.26
C CYS A 6 -8.89 -3.62 2.81
N GLY A 7 -7.70 -4.07 2.41
CA GLY A 7 -7.47 -4.68 1.10
C GLY A 7 -6.90 -3.79 0.00
N LYS A 8 -6.36 -2.60 0.32
CA LYS A 8 -5.75 -1.66 -0.66
C LYS A 8 -4.71 -2.33 -1.54
N THR A 9 -3.70 -2.95 -0.93
CA THR A 9 -2.60 -3.64 -1.64
C THR A 9 -3.13 -4.78 -2.51
N ARG A 10 -4.01 -5.63 -1.95
CA ARG A 10 -4.68 -6.71 -2.70
C ARG A 10 -5.43 -6.20 -3.94
N PHE A 11 -6.11 -5.06 -3.82
CA PHE A 11 -6.79 -4.43 -4.95
C PHE A 11 -5.81 -4.05 -6.06
N VAL A 12 -4.67 -3.42 -5.72
CA VAL A 12 -3.66 -3.02 -6.71
C VAL A 12 -3.06 -4.24 -7.40
N GLU A 13 -2.68 -5.28 -6.63
CA GLU A 13 -2.17 -6.55 -7.15
C GLU A 13 -3.17 -7.23 -8.10
N HIS A 14 -4.43 -7.32 -7.68
CA HIS A 14 -5.51 -7.89 -8.50
C HIS A 14 -5.72 -7.12 -9.80
N MET A 15 -5.72 -5.78 -9.74
CA MET A 15 -5.91 -4.95 -10.91
C MET A 15 -4.70 -5.01 -11.86
N ALA A 16 -3.48 -5.06 -11.34
CA ALA A 16 -2.28 -5.26 -12.15
C ALA A 16 -2.33 -6.58 -12.92
N ALA A 17 -2.67 -7.67 -12.23
CA ALA A 17 -2.85 -8.99 -12.84
C ALA A 17 -3.97 -8.99 -13.90
N ARG A 18 -5.12 -8.40 -13.59
CA ARG A 18 -6.26 -8.32 -14.51
C ARG A 18 -5.98 -7.49 -15.76
N LEU A 19 -5.17 -6.44 -15.62
CA LEU A 19 -4.73 -5.59 -16.73
C LEU A 19 -3.50 -6.17 -17.45
N GLN A 20 -2.95 -7.29 -16.97
CA GLN A 20 -1.73 -7.93 -17.49
C GLN A 20 -0.55 -6.94 -17.54
N ARG A 21 -0.43 -6.10 -16.51
CA ARG A 21 0.62 -5.07 -16.41
C ARG A 21 1.62 -5.41 -15.33
N PRO A 22 2.92 -5.16 -15.56
CA PRO A 22 3.93 -5.32 -14.53
C PRO A 22 3.61 -4.43 -13.32
N LEU A 23 3.83 -4.94 -12.12
CA LEU A 23 3.66 -4.22 -10.87
C LEU A 23 5.00 -4.13 -10.14
N VAL A 24 5.39 -2.91 -9.79
CA VAL A 24 6.54 -2.63 -8.93
C VAL A 24 6.00 -2.04 -7.63
N THR A 25 6.13 -2.80 -6.55
CA THR A 25 5.66 -2.38 -5.21
C THR A 25 6.83 -1.89 -4.38
N VAL A 26 6.64 -0.77 -3.69
CA VAL A 26 7.58 -0.20 -2.72
C VAL A 26 6.84 0.08 -1.43
N SER A 27 7.31 -0.49 -0.33
CA SER A 27 6.84 -0.13 1.02
C SER A 27 7.59 1.11 1.47
N CYS A 28 6.85 2.18 1.73
CA CYS A 28 7.45 3.43 2.19
C CYS A 28 7.67 3.42 3.70
N HIS A 29 8.79 3.99 4.14
CA HIS A 29 9.18 4.14 5.55
C HIS A 29 10.08 5.36 5.71
N ASP A 30 10.35 5.76 6.94
CA ASP A 30 11.10 7.00 7.26
C ASP A 30 12.53 7.03 6.70
N ASP A 31 13.17 5.86 6.49
CA ASP A 31 14.53 5.78 5.95
C ASP A 31 14.58 5.76 4.42
N LEU A 32 13.42 5.63 3.75
CA LEU A 32 13.36 5.60 2.29
C LEU A 32 13.72 6.96 1.71
N THR A 33 14.78 7.00 0.92
CA THR A 33 15.26 8.23 0.26
C THR A 33 14.80 8.31 -1.20
N ALA A 34 14.85 9.52 -1.77
CA ALA A 34 14.62 9.71 -3.21
C ALA A 34 15.62 8.89 -4.06
N ALA A 35 16.87 8.75 -3.60
CA ALA A 35 17.88 7.94 -4.29
C ALA A 35 17.52 6.44 -4.31
N ASP A 36 16.89 5.91 -3.25
CA ASP A 36 16.44 4.52 -3.23
C ASP A 36 15.32 4.28 -4.23
N LEU A 37 14.46 5.27 -4.47
CA LEU A 37 13.40 5.20 -5.48
C LEU A 37 13.93 5.35 -6.91
N VAL A 38 14.83 6.30 -7.14
CA VAL A 38 15.29 6.68 -8.48
C VAL A 38 16.44 5.80 -8.93
N GLY A 39 17.45 5.60 -8.07
CA GLY A 39 18.62 4.78 -8.36
C GLY A 39 19.88 5.33 -7.71
N ARG A 40 20.94 4.51 -7.80
CA ARG A 40 22.24 4.80 -7.21
C ARG A 40 23.38 4.20 -8.00
N TYR A 41 24.56 4.77 -7.83
CA TYR A 41 25.79 4.14 -8.31
C TYR A 41 26.23 3.03 -7.35
N LEU A 42 26.58 1.88 -7.91
CA LEU A 42 27.25 0.80 -7.20
C LEU A 42 28.68 0.67 -7.75
N ILE A 43 29.61 0.35 -6.85
CA ILE A 43 30.99 0.03 -7.20
C ILE A 43 31.07 -1.51 -7.29
N GLY A 44 31.40 -2.02 -8.46
CA GLY A 44 31.66 -3.44 -8.70
C GLY A 44 32.83 -3.60 -9.65
N ASP A 45 33.72 -4.56 -9.38
CA ASP A 45 34.88 -4.91 -10.23
C ASP A 45 35.74 -3.70 -10.66
N GLY A 46 35.92 -2.71 -9.77
CA GLY A 46 36.70 -1.50 -10.04
C GLY A 46 35.97 -0.45 -10.90
N ASN A 47 34.75 -0.69 -11.31
CA ASN A 47 33.92 0.25 -12.09
C ASN A 47 32.70 0.73 -11.29
N THR A 48 32.25 1.94 -11.59
CA THR A 48 31.03 2.50 -11.05
C THR A 48 29.91 2.32 -12.04
N VAL A 49 28.86 1.59 -11.64
CA VAL A 49 27.69 1.28 -12.50
C VAL A 49 26.45 1.91 -11.90
N TRP A 50 25.65 2.56 -12.71
CA TRP A 50 24.34 3.06 -12.31
C TRP A 50 23.32 1.90 -12.25
N ILE A 51 22.57 1.84 -11.15
CA ILE A 51 21.47 0.88 -10.98
C ILE A 51 20.18 1.67 -10.75
N ASP A 52 19.20 1.47 -11.64
CA ASP A 52 17.88 2.06 -11.49
C ASP A 52 17.18 1.57 -10.23
N GLY A 53 16.61 2.48 -9.48
CA GLY A 53 15.71 2.19 -8.38
C GLY A 53 14.33 1.72 -8.88
N PRO A 54 13.46 1.28 -7.96
CA PRO A 54 12.16 0.73 -8.32
C PRO A 54 11.27 1.70 -9.12
N LEU A 55 11.30 3.00 -8.81
CA LEU A 55 10.52 4.01 -9.53
C LEU A 55 11.04 4.19 -10.97
N ALA A 56 12.35 4.38 -11.16
CA ALA A 56 12.93 4.54 -12.49
C ALA A 56 12.70 3.28 -13.35
N ARG A 57 12.87 2.10 -12.76
CA ARG A 57 12.59 0.82 -13.41
C ARG A 57 11.13 0.71 -13.84
N ALA A 58 10.18 1.09 -12.97
CA ALA A 58 8.75 1.09 -13.29
C ALA A 58 8.43 2.06 -14.44
N VAL A 59 9.03 3.26 -14.45
CA VAL A 59 8.88 4.24 -15.54
C VAL A 59 9.38 3.67 -16.85
N ARG A 60 10.59 3.10 -16.88
CA ARG A 60 11.14 2.51 -18.12
C ARG A 60 10.30 1.37 -18.69
N GLN A 61 9.70 0.57 -17.81
CA GLN A 61 8.88 -0.58 -18.20
C GLN A 61 7.43 -0.24 -18.52
N GLY A 62 6.99 1.00 -18.31
CA GLY A 62 5.57 1.33 -18.38
C GLY A 62 4.72 0.59 -17.34
N ALA A 63 5.32 0.21 -16.22
CA ALA A 63 4.70 -0.58 -15.17
C ALA A 63 3.75 0.25 -14.29
N ILE A 64 2.94 -0.44 -13.49
CA ILE A 64 2.26 0.16 -12.34
C ILE A 64 3.29 0.25 -11.21
N CYS A 65 3.61 1.47 -10.77
CA CYS A 65 4.44 1.70 -9.59
C CYS A 65 3.52 1.96 -8.39
N TYR A 66 3.53 1.06 -7.42
CA TYR A 66 2.72 1.16 -6.22
C TYR A 66 3.58 1.49 -5.01
N LEU A 67 3.36 2.68 -4.45
CA LEU A 67 3.99 3.14 -3.22
C LEU A 67 3.01 2.94 -2.06
N ASP A 68 3.26 1.92 -1.25
CA ASP A 68 2.43 1.61 -0.09
C ASP A 68 2.85 2.47 1.10
N GLU A 69 1.87 3.02 1.80
CA GLU A 69 2.04 3.90 2.95
C GLU A 69 2.91 5.14 2.67
N VAL A 70 2.68 5.80 1.53
CA VAL A 70 3.51 6.92 1.04
C VAL A 70 3.69 8.07 2.04
N VAL A 71 2.79 8.23 3.00
CA VAL A 71 2.87 9.25 4.05
C VAL A 71 3.95 8.94 5.11
N GLU A 72 4.42 7.69 5.17
CA GLU A 72 5.52 7.28 6.04
C GLU A 72 6.89 7.62 5.44
N ALA A 73 6.97 7.88 4.13
CA ALA A 73 8.19 8.36 3.50
C ALA A 73 8.51 9.80 3.91
N ARG A 74 9.79 10.15 3.83
CA ARG A 74 10.26 11.52 4.05
C ARG A 74 9.65 12.48 3.04
N LYS A 75 9.46 13.74 3.44
CA LYS A 75 8.85 14.78 2.58
C LYS A 75 9.65 15.06 1.31
N ASP A 76 10.97 14.96 1.36
CA ASP A 76 11.87 15.10 0.21
C ASP A 76 11.69 13.95 -0.79
N THR A 77 11.44 12.73 -0.31
CA THR A 77 11.17 11.58 -1.15
C THR A 77 9.90 11.75 -1.98
N THR A 78 8.86 12.36 -1.42
CA THR A 78 7.60 12.57 -2.16
C THR A 78 7.69 13.63 -3.25
N VAL A 79 8.66 14.53 -3.19
CA VAL A 79 8.86 15.59 -4.21
C VAL A 79 9.23 15.01 -5.57
N VAL A 80 10.01 13.93 -5.60
CA VAL A 80 10.42 13.26 -6.86
C VAL A 80 9.23 12.71 -7.66
N LEU A 81 8.09 12.49 -7.00
CA LEU A 81 6.87 11.98 -7.63
C LEU A 81 6.09 13.06 -8.40
N HIS A 82 6.30 14.34 -8.08
CA HIS A 82 5.47 15.42 -8.63
C HIS A 82 5.54 15.53 -10.15
N PRO A 83 6.74 15.51 -10.81
CA PRO A 83 6.82 15.60 -12.27
C PRO A 83 6.24 14.37 -13.00
N LEU A 84 6.14 13.22 -12.30
CA LEU A 84 5.48 12.03 -12.83
C LEU A 84 3.96 12.07 -12.70
N ALA A 85 3.48 12.76 -11.66
CA ALA A 85 2.05 12.84 -11.33
C ALA A 85 1.34 14.04 -11.97
N ASP A 86 2.03 14.86 -12.74
CA ASP A 86 1.45 15.99 -13.51
C ASP A 86 1.58 15.76 -15.02
N ASP A 87 1.15 16.72 -15.81
CA ASP A 87 1.09 16.66 -17.28
C ASP A 87 2.47 16.42 -17.93
N ARG A 88 3.56 16.73 -17.24
CA ARG A 88 4.93 16.51 -17.73
C ARG A 88 5.26 15.03 -17.86
N ARG A 89 4.75 14.19 -16.95
CA ARG A 89 4.99 12.74 -16.91
C ARG A 89 6.48 12.38 -17.03
N GLN A 90 7.34 13.06 -16.27
CA GLN A 90 8.80 12.95 -16.36
C GLN A 90 9.42 12.57 -15.02
N LEU A 91 10.51 11.80 -15.06
CA LEU A 91 11.37 11.51 -13.92
C LEU A 91 12.77 12.02 -14.19
N PRO A 92 13.20 13.14 -13.57
CA PRO A 92 14.58 13.58 -13.64
C PRO A 92 15.49 12.65 -12.83
N ILE A 93 16.55 12.16 -13.44
CA ILE A 93 17.62 11.41 -12.77
C ILE A 93 18.84 12.33 -12.71
N GLU A 94 18.90 13.20 -11.72
CA GLU A 94 19.92 14.25 -11.60
C GLU A 94 21.35 13.70 -11.64
N ARG A 95 21.58 12.52 -11.06
CA ARG A 95 22.91 11.90 -10.97
C ARG A 95 23.46 11.43 -12.32
N THR A 96 22.63 11.10 -13.27
CA THR A 96 23.02 10.71 -14.63
C THR A 96 22.78 11.81 -15.64
N GLY A 97 22.07 12.88 -15.28
CA GLY A 97 21.60 13.91 -16.18
C GLY A 97 20.48 13.48 -17.13
N GLU A 98 19.91 12.28 -16.91
CA GLU A 98 18.84 11.73 -17.73
C GLU A 98 17.47 12.28 -17.30
N LEU A 99 16.63 12.56 -18.30
CA LEU A 99 15.22 12.89 -18.10
C LEU A 99 14.37 11.77 -18.70
N LEU A 100 13.87 10.88 -17.84
CA LEU A 100 12.99 9.79 -18.26
C LEU A 100 11.59 10.31 -18.56
N GLN A 101 11.11 10.08 -19.78
CA GLN A 101 9.72 10.29 -20.13
C GLN A 101 8.90 9.04 -19.80
N ALA A 102 7.88 9.19 -18.97
CA ALA A 102 6.99 8.07 -18.66
C ALA A 102 6.11 7.72 -19.86
N PRO A 103 6.11 6.45 -20.31
CA PRO A 103 5.25 6.01 -21.39
C PRO A 103 3.76 6.07 -20.96
N PRO A 104 2.81 6.06 -21.91
CA PRO A 104 1.37 6.13 -21.62
C PRO A 104 0.89 5.05 -20.64
N GLU A 105 1.52 3.88 -20.70
CA GLU A 105 1.19 2.74 -19.85
C GLU A 105 1.61 2.92 -18.41
N PHE A 106 2.61 3.76 -18.11
CA PHE A 106 3.06 3.99 -16.74
C PHE A 106 1.94 4.55 -15.88
N MET A 107 1.75 3.95 -14.70
CA MET A 107 0.79 4.40 -13.71
C MET A 107 1.43 4.48 -12.33
N LEU A 108 1.30 5.63 -11.69
CA LEU A 108 1.71 5.82 -10.30
C LEU A 108 0.49 5.64 -9.37
N VAL A 109 0.59 4.70 -8.46
CA VAL A 109 -0.43 4.42 -7.44
C VAL A 109 0.19 4.64 -6.08
N VAL A 110 -0.50 5.36 -5.21
CA VAL A 110 -0.05 5.60 -3.83
C VAL A 110 -1.14 5.20 -2.84
N SER A 111 -0.77 4.61 -1.72
CA SER A 111 -1.69 4.34 -0.63
C SER A 111 -1.31 5.07 0.64
N TYR A 112 -2.31 5.32 1.49
CA TYR A 112 -2.10 5.83 2.83
C TYR A 112 -3.33 5.59 3.72
N ASN A 113 -3.11 5.66 5.04
CA ASN A 113 -4.14 5.55 6.07
C ASN A 113 -4.48 6.93 6.63
N PRO A 114 -5.69 7.46 6.42
CA PRO A 114 -6.04 8.80 6.91
C PRO A 114 -6.18 8.89 8.44
N GLY A 115 -6.47 7.78 9.14
CA GLY A 115 -6.74 7.75 10.58
C GLY A 115 -5.50 7.84 11.49
N TYR A 116 -4.31 7.47 11.00
CA TYR A 116 -3.05 7.50 11.77
C TYR A 116 -2.20 8.76 11.52
N GLN A 117 -2.76 9.74 10.83
CA GLN A 117 -1.99 10.92 10.46
C GLN A 117 -1.85 11.87 11.65
N ASN A 118 -0.68 11.89 12.28
CA ASN A 118 -0.17 13.12 12.84
C ASN A 118 -0.29 14.21 11.75
N LEU A 119 -0.82 15.38 12.10
CA LEU A 119 -0.96 16.54 11.20
C LEU A 119 0.32 16.86 10.40
N LEU A 120 1.47 16.38 10.87
CA LEU A 120 2.79 16.53 10.27
C LEU A 120 3.08 15.55 9.11
N LYS A 121 2.40 14.39 9.03
CA LYS A 121 2.63 13.33 8.02
C LYS A 121 1.55 13.26 6.93
N SER A 122 0.73 14.29 6.75
CA SER A 122 -0.26 14.32 5.67
C SER A 122 0.37 14.71 4.32
N LEU A 123 -0.11 14.11 3.22
CA LEU A 123 0.25 14.57 1.88
C LEU A 123 -0.12 16.05 1.70
N LYS A 124 0.82 16.85 1.20
CA LYS A 124 0.58 18.26 0.89
C LYS A 124 -0.62 18.40 -0.06
N PRO A 125 -1.44 19.45 0.07
CA PRO A 125 -2.55 19.71 -0.85
C PRO A 125 -2.14 19.69 -2.33
N SER A 126 -0.99 20.26 -2.66
CA SER A 126 -0.43 20.26 -4.02
C SER A 126 -0.13 18.85 -4.56
N THR A 127 0.28 17.92 -3.69
CA THR A 127 0.47 16.51 -4.08
C THR A 127 -0.87 15.82 -4.28
N ARG A 128 -1.83 16.02 -3.37
CA ARG A 128 -3.16 15.38 -3.45
C ARG A 128 -3.93 15.77 -4.72
N GLN A 129 -3.81 17.01 -5.17
CA GLN A 129 -4.49 17.51 -6.37
C GLN A 129 -4.04 16.84 -7.68
N ARG A 130 -2.92 16.11 -7.66
CA ARG A 130 -2.39 15.37 -8.81
C ARG A 130 -2.91 13.95 -8.92
N PHE A 131 -3.70 13.49 -7.95
CA PHE A 131 -4.19 12.11 -7.88
C PHE A 131 -5.71 12.03 -7.86
N VAL A 132 -6.24 11.02 -8.52
CA VAL A 132 -7.63 10.59 -8.33
C VAL A 132 -7.69 9.73 -7.06
N ALA A 133 -8.61 10.04 -6.15
CA ALA A 133 -8.72 9.35 -4.88
C ALA A 133 -9.80 8.28 -4.90
N LEU A 134 -9.41 7.04 -4.61
CA LEU A 134 -10.31 5.93 -4.30
C LEU A 134 -10.39 5.76 -2.79
N GLY A 135 -11.61 5.77 -2.23
CA GLY A 135 -11.86 5.47 -0.83
C GLY A 135 -12.04 3.98 -0.62
N PHE A 136 -11.35 3.42 0.37
CA PHE A 136 -11.54 2.06 0.85
C PHE A 136 -12.05 2.11 2.27
N ASP A 137 -12.87 1.14 2.60
CA ASP A 137 -13.35 0.87 3.96
C ASP A 137 -13.36 -0.63 4.20
N TYR A 138 -13.66 -1.05 5.42
CA TYR A 138 -13.86 -2.46 5.69
C TYR A 138 -15.04 -3.00 4.87
N PRO A 139 -14.94 -4.23 4.37
CA PRO A 139 -16.02 -4.85 3.62
C PRO A 139 -17.30 -4.94 4.46
N VAL A 140 -18.46 -4.88 3.81
CA VAL A 140 -19.73 -5.20 4.49
C VAL A 140 -19.66 -6.60 5.09
N PRO A 141 -20.37 -6.88 6.21
CA PRO A 141 -20.23 -8.11 6.97
C PRO A 141 -20.36 -9.39 6.15
N GLU A 142 -21.22 -9.39 5.16
CA GLU A 142 -21.44 -10.52 4.26
C GLU A 142 -20.22 -10.83 3.39
N VAL A 143 -19.59 -9.78 2.84
CA VAL A 143 -18.35 -9.90 2.03
C VAL A 143 -17.17 -10.26 2.92
N GLU A 144 -17.05 -9.65 4.09
CA GLU A 144 -15.96 -9.90 5.03
C GLU A 144 -15.97 -11.37 5.51
N ARG A 145 -17.16 -11.93 5.81
CA ARG A 145 -17.34 -13.34 6.13
C ARG A 145 -16.82 -14.25 5.00
N ARG A 146 -17.19 -13.96 3.76
CA ARG A 146 -16.73 -14.72 2.58
C ARG A 146 -15.21 -14.64 2.41
N ILE A 147 -14.61 -13.48 2.66
CA ILE A 147 -13.15 -13.31 2.63
C ILE A 147 -12.51 -14.22 3.68
N ILE A 148 -13.00 -14.21 4.93
CA ILE A 148 -12.45 -15.03 6.00
C ILE A 148 -12.52 -16.53 5.64
N VAL A 149 -13.66 -17.01 5.18
CA VAL A 149 -13.81 -18.41 4.77
C VAL A 149 -12.83 -18.76 3.64
N ALA A 150 -12.76 -17.95 2.59
CA ALA A 150 -11.90 -18.19 1.44
C ALA A 150 -10.41 -18.17 1.78
N GLU A 151 -9.98 -17.27 2.69
CA GLU A 151 -8.56 -17.06 3.01
C GLU A 151 -8.04 -17.98 4.13
N SER A 152 -8.92 -18.48 5.00
CA SER A 152 -8.52 -19.29 6.17
C SER A 152 -8.99 -20.75 6.12
N GLY A 153 -9.98 -21.06 5.27
CA GLY A 153 -10.58 -22.39 5.19
C GLY A 153 -11.50 -22.76 6.37
N VAL A 154 -11.79 -21.81 7.27
CA VAL A 154 -12.71 -22.06 8.40
C VAL A 154 -14.16 -22.13 7.94
N GLY A 155 -15.00 -22.79 8.75
CA GLY A 155 -16.44 -22.86 8.48
C GLY A 155 -17.15 -21.51 8.69
N GLU A 156 -18.28 -21.36 8.01
CA GLU A 156 -19.16 -20.17 8.03
C GLU A 156 -19.55 -19.70 9.44
N ALA A 157 -19.78 -20.64 10.37
CA ALA A 157 -20.18 -20.33 11.74
C ALA A 157 -19.11 -19.54 12.50
N LEU A 158 -17.83 -19.94 12.39
CA LEU A 158 -16.72 -19.22 13.01
C LEU A 158 -16.50 -17.86 12.34
N ALA A 159 -16.50 -17.82 11.00
CA ALA A 159 -16.35 -16.56 10.26
C ALA A 159 -17.44 -15.54 10.65
N THR A 160 -18.69 -16.00 10.82
CA THR A 160 -19.80 -15.14 11.26
C THR A 160 -19.57 -14.58 12.68
N ARG A 161 -19.06 -15.40 13.61
CA ARG A 161 -18.73 -14.92 14.97
C ARG A 161 -17.62 -13.88 14.96
N LEU A 162 -16.56 -14.13 14.19
CA LEU A 162 -15.44 -13.19 14.05
C LEU A 162 -15.89 -11.84 13.48
N VAL A 163 -16.73 -11.85 12.43
CA VAL A 163 -17.27 -10.61 11.82
C VAL A 163 -18.16 -9.86 12.80
N LYS A 164 -19.02 -10.57 13.57
CA LYS A 164 -19.84 -9.94 14.62
C LYS A 164 -18.97 -9.28 15.69
N LEU A 165 -17.93 -9.96 16.17
CA LEU A 165 -16.98 -9.42 17.14
C LEU A 165 -16.28 -8.18 16.59
N ALA A 166 -15.74 -8.25 15.37
CA ALA A 166 -15.09 -7.10 14.73
C ALA A 166 -16.02 -5.91 14.57
N SER A 167 -17.27 -6.15 14.14
CA SER A 167 -18.28 -5.09 14.00
C SER A 167 -18.62 -4.42 15.32
N ALA A 168 -18.66 -5.19 16.41
CA ALA A 168 -18.87 -4.66 17.76
C ALA A 168 -17.67 -3.82 18.22
N LEU A 169 -16.45 -4.33 18.05
CA LEU A 169 -15.21 -3.63 18.43
C LEU A 169 -15.02 -2.33 17.63
N ARG A 170 -15.28 -2.35 16.31
CA ARG A 170 -15.20 -1.16 15.46
C ARG A 170 -16.14 -0.03 15.89
N ARG A 171 -17.32 -0.38 16.43
CA ARG A 171 -18.25 0.63 17.00
C ARG A 171 -17.76 1.25 18.31
N LEU A 172 -16.95 0.52 19.05
CA LEU A 172 -16.35 1.02 20.30
C LEU A 172 -15.14 1.92 20.04
N THR A 173 -14.47 1.75 18.89
CA THR A 173 -13.27 2.53 18.50
C THR A 173 -13.56 4.01 18.31
N ASP A 174 -14.79 4.39 17.95
CA ASP A 174 -15.22 5.79 17.90
C ASP A 174 -15.14 6.49 19.26
N GLN A 175 -14.82 5.77 20.34
CA GLN A 175 -14.83 6.28 21.69
C GLN A 175 -13.47 6.29 22.40
N ASP A 176 -12.47 5.41 22.13
CA ASP A 176 -11.19 5.41 22.88
C ASP A 176 -10.12 4.37 22.43
N LEU A 177 -10.28 3.62 21.35
CA LEU A 177 -9.27 2.63 20.93
C LEU A 177 -8.37 3.18 19.82
N GLU A 178 -7.05 3.12 20.00
CA GLU A 178 -6.05 3.58 19.04
C GLU A 178 -6.03 2.75 17.73
N GLU A 179 -6.43 1.48 17.77
CA GLU A 179 -6.45 0.60 16.60
C GLU A 179 -7.80 -0.11 16.39
N THR A 180 -8.25 -0.15 15.14
CA THR A 180 -9.45 -0.88 14.74
C THR A 180 -9.14 -2.31 14.32
N VAL A 181 -10.08 -3.24 14.57
CA VAL A 181 -9.97 -4.64 14.12
C VAL A 181 -10.08 -4.71 12.61
N SER A 182 -8.96 -4.99 11.94
CA SER A 182 -8.90 -5.09 10.46
C SER A 182 -9.36 -6.45 9.95
N THR A 183 -9.83 -6.51 8.70
CA THR A 183 -10.14 -7.78 8.02
C THR A 183 -8.91 -8.71 7.97
N ARG A 184 -7.70 -8.15 7.83
CA ARG A 184 -6.45 -8.93 7.89
C ARG A 184 -6.30 -9.66 9.22
N LEU A 185 -6.59 -8.97 10.33
CA LEU A 185 -6.50 -9.56 11.66
C LEU A 185 -7.52 -10.69 11.84
N LEU A 186 -8.74 -10.53 11.32
CA LEU A 186 -9.75 -11.60 11.36
C LEU A 186 -9.32 -12.84 10.58
N VAL A 187 -8.68 -12.69 9.43
CA VAL A 187 -8.13 -13.81 8.66
C VAL A 187 -7.01 -14.51 9.44
N VAL A 188 -6.12 -13.74 10.10
CA VAL A 188 -5.06 -14.31 10.95
C VAL A 188 -5.66 -15.08 12.12
N ALA A 189 -6.60 -14.51 12.86
CA ALA A 189 -7.29 -15.18 13.97
C ALA A 189 -7.99 -16.47 13.50
N ALA A 190 -8.67 -16.44 12.36
CA ALA A 190 -9.31 -17.60 11.77
C ALA A 190 -8.30 -18.71 11.42
N ARG A 191 -7.14 -18.35 10.85
CA ARG A 191 -6.07 -19.31 10.55
C ARG A 191 -5.48 -19.95 11.81
N LEU A 192 -5.32 -19.16 12.90
CA LEU A 192 -4.86 -19.68 14.19
C LEU A 192 -5.84 -20.70 14.76
N VAL A 193 -7.15 -20.44 14.69
CA VAL A 193 -8.17 -21.41 15.09
C VAL A 193 -8.14 -22.64 14.20
N ALA A 194 -8.00 -22.49 12.89
CA ALA A 194 -7.87 -23.61 11.95
C ALA A 194 -6.64 -24.49 12.25
N SER A 195 -5.56 -23.91 12.79
CA SER A 195 -4.36 -24.64 13.21
C SER A 195 -4.49 -25.31 14.60
N GLY A 196 -5.65 -25.19 15.26
CA GLY A 196 -5.93 -25.85 16.54
C GLY A 196 -5.82 -24.95 17.77
N LEU A 197 -5.62 -23.65 17.61
CA LEU A 197 -5.65 -22.72 18.76
C LEU A 197 -7.11 -22.57 19.25
N PRO A 198 -7.34 -22.57 20.60
CA PRO A 198 -8.68 -22.28 21.14
C PRO A 198 -9.17 -20.89 20.69
N GLU A 199 -10.44 -20.75 20.32
CA GLU A 199 -11.03 -19.49 19.80
C GLU A 199 -10.76 -18.30 20.74
N LEU A 200 -10.86 -18.50 22.06
CA LEU A 200 -10.63 -17.46 23.04
C LEU A 200 -9.15 -16.99 23.07
N ALA A 201 -8.19 -17.86 22.77
CA ALA A 201 -6.78 -17.53 22.71
C ALA A 201 -6.42 -16.82 21.38
N ALA A 202 -7.09 -17.17 20.30
CA ALA A 202 -6.88 -16.54 18.98
C ALA A 202 -7.50 -15.12 18.87
N SER A 203 -8.38 -14.74 19.81
CA SER A 203 -9.03 -13.42 19.86
C SER A 203 -8.39 -12.42 20.84
N ARG A 204 -7.30 -12.80 21.49
CA ARG A 204 -6.47 -11.93 22.36
C ARG A 204 -5.28 -11.37 21.59
#